data_c45a29b870dfc4d4f5a68ce719693227
#
_entry.id   c45a29b870dfc4d4f5a68ce719693227
#
_cell.length_a   1.000
_cell.length_b   1.000
_cell.length_c   1.000
_cell.angle_alpha   90.00
_cell.angle_beta   90.00
_cell.angle_gamma   90.00
#
_symmetry.space_group_name_H-M   'P 1'
#
loop_
_entity.id
_entity.type
_entity.pdbx_description
1 polymer ?
#
loop_
_entity_poly.entity_id
_entity_poly.type
_entity_poly.pdbx_seq_one_letter_code
_entity_poly.pdbx_strand_id
1 'polypeptide(L)'
;MEDIQTENFEDVQYIKEKFSCIKKEIEKVIVGQDEMIEAIIIALFADGHILLEGYPGLGKTLTVKTLSRTINAKFQRIQFTPDLIPSDITGFELCDPVTRKSAVQKGPVFTNLLLADEINRAPAKVQSALLESMQEKQVTIGRETFKLEKLFIVLATQNPIEISGTYLLPEAEVDRFMFKIRVTYPSYEEEREITERQIGDDEPELNAVLHPDEIISLRHFIAKKIPLHKESEILKYSTRIVRETRPNSDGNEYINNMVMYGASPRASIYLAKAARVCAFLSGSKIILPEHIHKMAYPVLRHRIILTHEAESQEIDPDDIIDTILEKVPILEAEPQIK
;
A
#
# COMPACT_ATOMS: atom_id res chain seq x y z
N MET A 1 -1.12 20.47 25.73
CA MET A 1 -1.74 19.22 25.28
C MET A 1 -0.58 18.27 25.05
N GLU A 2 -0.34 17.77 25.97
CA GLU A 2 0.11 16.77 26.89
C GLU A 2 0.76 15.60 26.17
N ASP A 3 1.97 15.35 26.65
CA ASP A 3 2.81 14.20 26.37
C ASP A 3 2.05 12.89 26.60
N ILE A 4 1.36 12.42 25.57
CA ILE A 4 0.76 11.10 25.58
C ILE A 4 1.91 10.09 25.47
N GLN A 5 2.29 9.58 26.62
CA GLN A 5 2.96 8.29 26.83
C GLN A 5 4.02 7.88 25.80
N THR A 6 5.03 8.72 25.61
CA THR A 6 6.25 8.37 24.87
C THR A 6 7.16 7.41 25.63
N GLU A 7 6.85 7.13 26.90
CA GLU A 7 7.70 6.33 27.79
C GLU A 7 7.74 4.82 27.48
N ASN A 8 6.72 4.26 26.80
CA ASN A 8 6.66 2.82 26.55
C ASN A 8 7.26 2.37 25.18
N PHE A 9 7.67 3.29 24.31
CA PHE A 9 8.22 2.95 22.99
C PHE A 9 9.76 2.91 22.94
N GLU A 10 10.45 2.99 24.07
CA GLU A 10 11.89 2.98 24.10
C GLU A 10 12.51 1.63 23.72
N ASP A 11 11.75 0.56 23.79
CA ASP A 11 12.22 -0.78 23.46
C ASP A 11 11.83 -1.20 22.03
N VAL A 12 12.82 -1.25 21.14
CA VAL A 12 12.68 -1.80 19.78
C VAL A 12 12.07 -3.21 19.82
N GLN A 13 12.39 -3.98 20.87
CA GLN A 13 11.88 -5.34 21.06
C GLN A 13 10.37 -5.34 21.28
N TYR A 14 9.84 -4.45 22.11
CA TYR A 14 8.40 -4.30 22.33
C TYR A 14 7.63 -4.05 21.03
N ILE A 15 8.17 -3.17 20.17
CA ILE A 15 7.50 -2.85 18.90
C ILE A 15 7.52 -4.05 17.95
N LYS A 16 8.62 -4.79 17.88
CA LYS A 16 8.70 -6.03 17.08
C LYS A 16 7.70 -7.08 17.57
N GLU A 17 7.52 -7.20 18.87
CA GLU A 17 6.51 -8.08 19.45
C GLU A 17 5.10 -7.66 19.02
N LYS A 18 4.79 -6.36 19.03
CA LYS A 18 3.51 -5.84 18.51
C LYS A 18 3.28 -6.19 17.05
N PHE A 19 4.30 -6.05 16.19
CA PHE A 19 4.21 -6.46 14.79
C PHE A 19 3.95 -7.97 14.63
N SER A 20 4.70 -8.79 15.38
CA SER A 20 4.51 -10.23 15.40
C SER A 20 3.10 -10.60 15.89
N CYS A 21 2.58 -9.88 16.90
CA CYS A 21 1.23 -10.07 17.38
C CYS A 21 0.16 -9.70 16.33
N ILE A 22 0.35 -8.58 15.60
CA ILE A 22 -0.56 -8.22 14.49
C ILE A 22 -0.60 -9.33 13.45
N LYS A 23 0.58 -9.83 13.00
CA LYS A 23 0.66 -10.90 12.03
C LYS A 23 -0.05 -12.15 12.55
N LYS A 24 0.22 -12.58 13.78
CA LYS A 24 -0.43 -13.74 14.41
C LYS A 24 -1.94 -13.59 14.54
N GLU A 25 -2.44 -12.41 14.87
CA GLU A 25 -3.90 -12.18 14.92
C GLU A 25 -4.53 -12.30 13.53
N ILE A 26 -3.85 -11.81 12.50
CA ILE A 26 -4.33 -11.96 11.11
C ILE A 26 -4.30 -13.43 10.68
N GLU A 27 -3.25 -14.17 11.00
CA GLU A 27 -3.06 -15.59 10.67
C GLU A 27 -4.11 -16.53 11.35
N LYS A 28 -4.78 -16.06 12.41
CA LYS A 28 -5.91 -16.82 12.96
C LYS A 28 -7.07 -16.96 11.98
N VAL A 29 -7.24 -15.98 11.10
CA VAL A 29 -8.36 -15.91 10.13
C VAL A 29 -7.88 -16.19 8.71
N ILE A 30 -6.71 -15.66 8.34
CA ILE A 30 -6.15 -15.75 7.01
C ILE A 30 -5.09 -16.84 6.99
N VAL A 31 -5.25 -17.79 6.08
CA VAL A 31 -4.27 -18.85 5.85
C VAL A 31 -3.43 -18.48 4.63
N GLY A 32 -2.12 -18.59 4.75
CA GLY A 32 -1.19 -18.18 3.70
C GLY A 32 -1.20 -16.67 3.44
N GLN A 33 -0.93 -16.28 2.18
CA GLN A 33 -0.90 -14.87 1.75
C GLN A 33 0.13 -14.03 2.54
N ASP A 34 1.23 -14.62 2.98
CA ASP A 34 2.24 -13.99 3.82
C ASP A 34 2.79 -12.69 3.19
N GLU A 35 3.06 -12.69 1.89
CA GLU A 35 3.56 -11.52 1.17
C GLU A 35 2.55 -10.38 1.20
N MET A 36 1.26 -10.68 1.01
CA MET A 36 0.20 -9.67 1.06
C MET A 36 0.09 -9.09 2.48
N ILE A 37 0.08 -9.93 3.50
CA ILE A 37 -0.02 -9.51 4.92
C ILE A 37 1.18 -8.64 5.29
N GLU A 38 2.40 -9.07 4.96
CA GLU A 38 3.61 -8.31 5.24
C GLU A 38 3.61 -6.95 4.52
N ALA A 39 3.27 -6.93 3.24
CA ALA A 39 3.19 -5.69 2.47
C ALA A 39 2.13 -4.72 3.03
N ILE A 40 0.97 -5.23 3.47
CA ILE A 40 -0.06 -4.42 4.11
C ILE A 40 0.47 -3.81 5.43
N ILE A 41 1.15 -4.60 6.24
CA ILE A 41 1.76 -4.12 7.49
C ILE A 41 2.82 -3.05 7.18
N ILE A 42 3.72 -3.30 6.22
CA ILE A 42 4.74 -2.32 5.82
C ILE A 42 4.09 -1.02 5.34
N ALA A 43 3.09 -1.09 4.47
CA ALA A 43 2.39 0.10 3.98
C ALA A 43 1.66 0.86 5.09
N LEU A 44 1.06 0.15 6.05
CA LEU A 44 0.42 0.75 7.22
C LEU A 44 1.40 1.65 7.98
N PHE A 45 2.64 1.20 8.19
CA PHE A 45 3.66 1.96 8.92
C PHE A 45 4.48 2.92 8.03
N ALA A 46 4.52 2.70 6.72
CA ALA A 46 5.14 3.61 5.75
C ALA A 46 4.21 4.76 5.29
N ASP A 47 2.95 4.79 5.74
CA ASP A 47 1.91 5.73 5.29
C ASP A 47 1.67 5.65 3.78
N GLY A 48 1.35 4.45 3.30
CA GLY A 48 1.13 4.17 1.88
C GLY A 48 -0.18 3.46 1.60
N HIS A 49 -0.76 3.72 0.43
CA HIS A 49 -1.94 3.03 -0.09
C HIS A 49 -1.51 1.83 -0.93
N ILE A 50 -2.38 0.84 -1.07
CA ILE A 50 -2.06 -0.45 -1.70
C ILE A 50 -3.07 -0.77 -2.80
N LEU A 51 -2.56 -1.27 -3.93
CA LEU A 51 -3.35 -1.89 -4.99
C LEU A 51 -3.15 -3.41 -4.92
N LEU A 52 -4.22 -4.15 -4.68
CA LEU A 52 -4.24 -5.60 -4.66
C LEU A 52 -4.77 -6.13 -5.99
N GLU A 53 -3.93 -6.77 -6.76
CA GLU A 53 -4.32 -7.41 -8.01
C GLU A 53 -4.46 -8.91 -7.81
N GLY A 54 -5.59 -9.48 -8.19
CA GLY A 54 -5.80 -10.92 -8.07
C GLY A 54 -7.26 -11.32 -8.25
N TYR A 55 -7.46 -12.60 -8.45
CA TYR A 55 -8.78 -13.20 -8.70
C TYR A 55 -9.77 -12.96 -7.56
N PRO A 56 -11.08 -13.00 -7.82
CA PRO A 56 -12.08 -12.96 -6.77
C PRO A 56 -11.95 -14.20 -5.85
N GLY A 57 -12.39 -14.06 -4.60
CA GLY A 57 -12.40 -15.19 -3.65
C GLY A 57 -11.10 -15.45 -2.90
N LEU A 58 -10.01 -14.71 -3.17
CA LEU A 58 -8.70 -14.92 -2.53
C LEU A 58 -8.52 -14.23 -1.16
N GLY A 59 -9.60 -13.94 -0.45
CA GLY A 59 -9.55 -13.44 0.93
C GLY A 59 -9.19 -11.95 1.09
N LYS A 60 -9.04 -11.17 0.00
CA LYS A 60 -8.65 -9.75 0.06
C LYS A 60 -9.50 -8.92 1.03
N THR A 61 -10.82 -9.02 0.91
CA THR A 61 -11.77 -8.30 1.79
C THR A 61 -11.65 -8.78 3.24
N LEU A 62 -11.52 -10.09 3.44
CA LEU A 62 -11.40 -10.68 4.78
C LEU A 62 -10.11 -10.21 5.47
N THR A 63 -8.99 -10.17 4.74
CA THR A 63 -7.70 -9.68 5.27
C THR A 63 -7.80 -8.24 5.77
N VAL A 64 -8.40 -7.33 4.99
CA VAL A 64 -8.54 -5.92 5.38
C VAL A 64 -9.47 -5.76 6.58
N LYS A 65 -10.58 -6.50 6.61
CA LYS A 65 -11.52 -6.52 7.74
C LYS A 65 -10.85 -7.06 9.00
N THR A 66 -10.06 -8.13 8.89
CA THR A 66 -9.30 -8.70 10.01
C THR A 66 -8.27 -7.71 10.53
N LEU A 67 -7.48 -7.10 9.64
CA LEU A 67 -6.54 -6.04 10.02
C LEU A 67 -7.24 -4.91 10.79
N SER A 68 -8.40 -4.44 10.31
CA SER A 68 -9.11 -3.35 10.96
C SER A 68 -9.49 -3.66 12.41
N ARG A 69 -9.89 -4.91 12.69
CA ARG A 69 -10.18 -5.38 14.05
C ARG A 69 -8.91 -5.45 14.91
N THR A 70 -7.81 -5.96 14.33
CA THR A 70 -6.52 -6.11 15.01
C THR A 70 -5.90 -4.76 15.42
N ILE A 71 -6.20 -3.69 14.70
CA ILE A 71 -5.72 -2.34 15.02
C ILE A 71 -6.84 -1.41 15.54
N ASN A 72 -7.98 -1.94 15.90
CA ASN A 72 -9.16 -1.19 16.39
C ASN A 72 -9.47 0.06 15.54
N ALA A 73 -9.38 -0.08 14.23
CA ALA A 73 -9.57 0.98 13.27
C ALA A 73 -10.97 0.95 12.65
N LYS A 74 -11.52 2.13 12.34
CA LYS A 74 -12.74 2.24 11.55
C LYS A 74 -12.48 1.68 10.15
N PHE A 75 -13.38 0.82 9.70
CA PHE A 75 -13.33 0.17 8.39
C PHE A 75 -14.58 0.48 7.59
N GLN A 76 -14.37 0.82 6.31
CA GLN A 76 -15.44 0.94 5.31
C GLN A 76 -15.06 0.17 4.05
N ARG A 77 -16.06 -0.38 3.37
CA ARG A 77 -15.92 -1.02 2.06
C ARG A 77 -16.82 -0.32 1.07
N ILE A 78 -16.27 -0.02 -0.09
CA ILE A 78 -17.02 0.45 -1.26
C ILE A 78 -16.84 -0.57 -2.36
N GLN A 79 -17.93 -1.14 -2.87
CA GLN A 79 -17.91 -1.91 -4.10
C GLN A 79 -18.03 -0.95 -5.27
N PHE A 80 -17.01 -0.89 -6.11
CA PHE A 80 -17.03 -0.04 -7.29
C PHE A 80 -17.90 -0.64 -8.39
N THR A 81 -18.81 0.17 -8.94
CA THR A 81 -19.77 -0.21 -9.98
C THR A 81 -19.89 0.92 -11.01
N PRO A 82 -20.37 0.62 -12.25
CA PRO A 82 -20.46 1.64 -13.30
C PRO A 82 -21.43 2.80 -13.01
N ASP A 83 -22.35 2.62 -12.07
CA ASP A 83 -23.36 3.60 -11.68
C ASP A 83 -22.97 4.50 -10.51
N LEU A 84 -21.81 4.25 -9.87
CA LEU A 84 -21.29 5.11 -8.81
C LEU A 84 -21.02 6.52 -9.30
N ILE A 85 -21.25 7.48 -8.41
CA ILE A 85 -20.90 8.90 -8.59
C ILE A 85 -19.90 9.35 -7.50
N PRO A 86 -19.10 10.39 -7.74
CA PRO A 86 -18.10 10.87 -6.78
C PRO A 86 -18.63 11.13 -5.36
N SER A 87 -19.86 11.64 -5.25
CA SER A 87 -20.50 11.90 -3.95
C SER A 87 -20.81 10.65 -3.13
N ASP A 88 -20.91 9.47 -3.75
CA ASP A 88 -21.08 8.21 -3.03
C ASP A 88 -19.81 7.85 -2.22
N ILE A 89 -18.66 8.38 -2.64
CA ILE A 89 -17.37 8.20 -1.96
C ILE A 89 -17.11 9.33 -0.97
N THR A 90 -17.28 10.56 -1.42
CA THR A 90 -16.89 11.77 -0.66
C THR A 90 -17.97 12.25 0.31
N GLY A 91 -19.23 11.96 -0.01
CA GLY A 91 -20.38 12.53 0.67
C GLY A 91 -20.97 13.73 -0.09
N PHE A 92 -22.06 14.25 0.44
CA PHE A 92 -22.84 15.31 -0.20
C PHE A 92 -23.51 16.22 0.83
N GLU A 93 -23.97 17.37 0.36
CA GLU A 93 -24.73 18.33 1.15
C GLU A 93 -26.24 18.07 0.93
N LEU A 94 -26.94 17.81 2.04
CA LEU A 94 -28.39 17.70 2.06
C LEU A 94 -29.00 19.07 2.42
N CYS A 95 -29.85 19.60 1.57
CA CYS A 95 -30.63 20.78 1.89
C CYS A 95 -32.04 20.37 2.29
N ASP A 96 -32.43 20.67 3.51
CA ASP A 96 -33.80 20.49 3.97
C ASP A 96 -34.71 21.50 3.26
N PRO A 97 -35.66 21.07 2.45
CA PRO A 97 -36.52 21.98 1.67
C PRO A 97 -37.44 22.85 2.55
N VAL A 98 -37.73 22.41 3.78
CA VAL A 98 -38.63 23.12 4.72
C VAL A 98 -37.85 24.15 5.54
N THR A 99 -36.77 23.73 6.17
CA THR A 99 -35.97 24.58 7.08
C THR A 99 -34.88 25.36 6.35
N ARG A 100 -34.59 25.05 5.07
CA ARG A 100 -33.48 25.61 4.27
C ARG A 100 -32.11 25.48 4.94
N LYS A 101 -31.99 24.55 5.89
CA LYS A 101 -30.69 24.26 6.51
C LYS A 101 -29.99 23.19 5.70
N SER A 102 -28.70 23.43 5.46
CA SER A 102 -27.81 22.42 4.88
C SER A 102 -27.20 21.55 5.96
N ALA A 103 -27.13 20.26 5.71
CA ALA A 103 -26.40 19.31 6.54
C ALA A 103 -25.45 18.50 5.65
N VAL A 104 -24.19 18.39 6.05
CA VAL A 104 -23.22 17.57 5.33
C VAL A 104 -23.35 16.11 5.76
N GLN A 105 -23.60 15.24 4.79
CA GLN A 105 -23.49 13.80 4.97
C GLN A 105 -22.15 13.32 4.46
N LYS A 106 -21.27 12.91 5.39
CA LYS A 106 -19.94 12.40 5.07
C LYS A 106 -20.03 11.03 4.42
N GLY A 107 -19.25 10.84 3.35
CA GLY A 107 -19.14 9.57 2.65
C GLY A 107 -18.20 8.57 3.33
N PRO A 108 -18.09 7.35 2.79
CA PRO A 108 -17.28 6.27 3.35
C PRO A 108 -15.77 6.55 3.38
N VAL A 109 -15.28 7.56 2.67
CA VAL A 109 -13.87 7.97 2.73
C VAL A 109 -13.45 8.49 4.11
N PHE A 110 -14.41 8.88 4.97
CA PHE A 110 -14.15 9.32 6.34
C PHE A 110 -13.98 8.13 7.29
N THR A 111 -12.94 7.36 7.07
CA THR A 111 -12.59 6.14 7.80
C THR A 111 -11.07 6.02 7.96
N ASN A 112 -10.59 5.04 8.74
CA ASN A 112 -9.17 4.73 8.85
C ASN A 112 -8.69 3.80 7.74
N LEU A 113 -9.43 2.71 7.51
CA LEU A 113 -9.15 1.73 6.46
C LEU A 113 -10.32 1.70 5.49
N LEU A 114 -10.04 2.01 4.23
CA LEU A 114 -11.02 1.96 3.15
C LEU A 114 -10.63 0.84 2.18
N LEU A 115 -11.53 -0.12 1.99
CA LEU A 115 -11.43 -1.09 0.91
C LEU A 115 -12.23 -0.58 -0.30
N ALA A 116 -11.52 -0.20 -1.35
CA ALA A 116 -12.08 0.15 -2.65
C ALA A 116 -12.09 -1.11 -3.53
N ASP A 117 -13.19 -1.86 -3.48
CA ASP A 117 -13.27 -3.17 -4.13
C ASP A 117 -13.64 -3.02 -5.60
N GLU A 118 -12.85 -3.65 -6.49
CA GLU A 118 -12.98 -3.60 -7.96
C GLU A 118 -12.94 -2.15 -8.51
N ILE A 119 -11.92 -1.39 -8.13
CA ILE A 119 -11.80 0.05 -8.46
C ILE A 119 -11.90 0.32 -9.97
N ASN A 120 -11.48 -0.62 -10.81
CA ASN A 120 -11.54 -0.53 -12.28
C ASN A 120 -12.95 -0.68 -12.86
N ARG A 121 -13.99 -0.95 -12.06
CA ARG A 121 -15.38 -1.03 -12.54
C ARG A 121 -16.12 0.30 -12.54
N ALA A 122 -15.63 1.29 -11.82
CA ALA A 122 -16.27 2.60 -11.80
C ALA A 122 -15.67 3.57 -12.83
N PRO A 123 -16.46 4.56 -13.29
CA PRO A 123 -15.99 5.59 -14.20
C PRO A 123 -14.79 6.37 -13.66
N ALA A 124 -13.95 6.90 -14.55
CA ALA A 124 -12.73 7.66 -14.20
C ALA A 124 -12.98 8.80 -13.21
N LYS A 125 -14.13 9.49 -13.28
CA LYS A 125 -14.48 10.56 -12.34
C LYS A 125 -14.57 10.08 -10.90
N VAL A 126 -15.06 8.86 -10.68
CA VAL A 126 -15.20 8.25 -9.36
C VAL A 126 -13.85 7.80 -8.84
N GLN A 127 -13.05 7.17 -9.71
CA GLN A 127 -11.67 6.80 -9.40
C GLN A 127 -10.86 8.03 -9.00
N SER A 128 -10.91 9.11 -9.79
CA SER A 128 -10.19 10.36 -9.51
C SER A 128 -10.60 10.99 -8.18
N ALA A 129 -11.88 10.94 -7.79
CA ALA A 129 -12.33 11.47 -6.50
C ALA A 129 -11.72 10.72 -5.30
N LEU A 130 -11.61 9.39 -5.40
CA LEU A 130 -10.91 8.60 -4.39
C LEU A 130 -9.41 8.92 -4.35
N LEU A 131 -8.77 8.96 -5.51
CA LEU A 131 -7.33 9.19 -5.63
C LEU A 131 -6.91 10.60 -5.23
N GLU A 132 -7.77 11.60 -5.43
CA GLU A 132 -7.59 12.94 -4.89
C GLU A 132 -7.65 12.93 -3.35
N SER A 133 -8.65 12.25 -2.79
CA SER A 133 -8.79 12.10 -1.34
C SER A 133 -7.57 11.43 -0.70
N MET A 134 -6.97 10.44 -1.38
CA MET A 134 -5.74 9.76 -0.94
C MET A 134 -4.54 10.70 -0.89
N GLN A 135 -4.41 11.57 -1.89
CA GLN A 135 -3.27 12.47 -2.01
C GLN A 135 -3.39 13.69 -1.08
N GLU A 136 -4.55 14.33 -1.08
CA GLU A 136 -4.77 15.58 -0.36
C GLU A 136 -5.12 15.37 1.12
N LYS A 137 -5.52 14.13 1.52
CA LYS A 137 -6.01 13.77 2.86
C LYS A 137 -7.13 14.69 3.35
N GLN A 138 -7.91 15.23 2.42
CA GLN A 138 -9.07 16.08 2.66
C GLN A 138 -10.07 15.95 1.52
N VAL A 139 -11.32 16.32 1.80
CA VAL A 139 -12.43 16.29 0.84
C VAL A 139 -13.22 17.59 0.95
N THR A 140 -13.60 18.17 -0.17
CA THR A 140 -14.49 19.33 -0.22
C THR A 140 -15.91 18.88 -0.53
N ILE A 141 -16.87 19.20 0.34
CA ILE A 141 -18.28 18.89 0.19
C ILE A 141 -19.04 20.22 0.23
N GLY A 142 -19.71 20.56 -0.87
CA GLY A 142 -20.33 21.89 -1.00
C GLY A 142 -19.29 23.01 -0.94
N ARG A 143 -19.31 23.80 0.11
CA ARG A 143 -18.38 24.94 0.31
C ARG A 143 -17.34 24.69 1.42
N GLU A 144 -17.39 23.55 2.07
CA GLU A 144 -16.53 23.24 3.20
C GLU A 144 -15.54 22.13 2.89
N THR A 145 -14.30 22.27 3.41
CA THR A 145 -13.25 21.27 3.28
C THR A 145 -13.05 20.55 4.60
N PHE A 146 -13.16 19.24 4.55
CA PHE A 146 -13.03 18.34 5.69
C PHE A 146 -11.75 17.54 5.59
N LYS A 147 -10.95 17.52 6.66
CA LYS A 147 -9.77 16.65 6.74
C LYS A 147 -10.22 15.21 7.00
N LEU A 148 -9.53 14.26 6.37
CA LEU A 148 -9.68 12.85 6.64
C LEU A 148 -8.99 12.46 7.95
N GLU A 149 -9.20 11.23 8.39
CA GLU A 149 -8.52 10.69 9.57
C GLU A 149 -6.98 10.73 9.37
N LYS A 150 -6.22 10.97 10.44
CA LYS A 150 -4.75 10.99 10.37
C LYS A 150 -4.18 9.66 9.89
N LEU A 151 -4.73 8.56 10.39
CA LEU A 151 -4.53 7.23 9.82
C LEU A 151 -5.62 7.02 8.76
N PHE A 152 -5.28 7.20 7.49
CA PHE A 152 -6.14 6.93 6.35
C PHE A 152 -5.38 6.12 5.32
N ILE A 153 -5.77 4.85 5.16
CA ILE A 153 -5.16 3.92 4.21
C ILE A 153 -6.26 3.37 3.30
N VAL A 154 -6.01 3.41 2.03
CA VAL A 154 -6.84 2.80 1.00
C VAL A 154 -6.18 1.52 0.51
N LEU A 155 -6.94 0.44 0.53
CA LEU A 155 -6.61 -0.80 -0.15
C LEU A 155 -7.59 -0.92 -1.30
N ALA A 156 -7.10 -0.76 -2.53
CA ALA A 156 -7.92 -0.93 -3.73
C ALA A 156 -7.72 -2.34 -4.28
N THR A 157 -8.77 -2.96 -4.80
CA THR A 157 -8.65 -4.24 -5.49
C THR A 157 -8.89 -4.07 -6.98
N GLN A 158 -8.18 -4.85 -7.77
CA GLN A 158 -8.35 -4.94 -9.20
C GLN A 158 -8.41 -6.41 -9.63
N ASN A 159 -9.35 -6.73 -10.49
CA ASN A 159 -9.45 -8.06 -11.08
C ASN A 159 -8.80 -8.05 -12.48
N PRO A 160 -7.72 -8.81 -12.71
CA PRO A 160 -7.00 -8.80 -13.98
C PRO A 160 -7.77 -9.47 -15.14
N ILE A 161 -8.76 -10.31 -14.86
CA ILE A 161 -9.49 -11.06 -15.92
C ILE A 161 -10.67 -10.26 -16.48
N GLU A 162 -11.27 -9.39 -15.70
CA GLU A 162 -12.43 -8.62 -16.12
C GLU A 162 -12.02 -7.46 -17.02
N ILE A 163 -11.99 -7.72 -18.33
CA ILE A 163 -11.69 -6.70 -19.36
C ILE A 163 -12.99 -6.02 -19.83
N SER A 164 -14.09 -6.76 -19.85
CA SER A 164 -15.38 -6.23 -20.35
C SER A 164 -16.08 -5.36 -19.29
N GLY A 165 -16.38 -4.10 -19.65
CA GLY A 165 -17.08 -3.17 -18.76
C GLY A 165 -16.18 -2.55 -17.67
N THR A 166 -14.87 -2.60 -17.83
CA THR A 166 -13.92 -1.97 -16.92
C THR A 166 -13.30 -0.70 -17.52
N TYR A 167 -12.91 0.19 -16.64
CA TYR A 167 -12.18 1.41 -16.95
C TYR A 167 -10.75 1.25 -16.43
N LEU A 168 -9.78 1.19 -17.33
CA LEU A 168 -8.37 1.13 -16.91
C LEU A 168 -8.02 2.34 -16.06
N LEU A 169 -7.31 2.10 -14.97
CA LEU A 169 -6.70 3.17 -14.19
C LEU A 169 -5.54 3.76 -15.00
N PRO A 170 -5.54 5.07 -15.27
CA PRO A 170 -4.38 5.71 -15.90
C PRO A 170 -3.10 5.49 -15.07
N GLU A 171 -1.96 5.35 -15.73
CA GLU A 171 -0.66 5.10 -15.08
C GLU A 171 -0.32 6.17 -14.03
N ALA A 172 -0.65 7.44 -14.32
CA ALA A 172 -0.46 8.56 -13.38
C ALA A 172 -1.31 8.42 -12.09
N GLU A 173 -2.41 7.69 -12.16
CA GLU A 173 -3.30 7.42 -11.04
C GLU A 173 -2.82 6.20 -10.24
N VAL A 174 -2.39 5.15 -10.94
CA VAL A 174 -1.80 3.94 -10.32
C VAL A 174 -0.52 4.29 -9.56
N ASP A 175 0.28 5.26 -10.03
CA ASP A 175 1.49 5.75 -9.36
C ASP A 175 1.25 6.29 -7.93
N ARG A 176 0.00 6.61 -7.56
CA ARG A 176 -0.38 7.07 -6.20
C ARG A 176 -0.38 5.95 -5.17
N PHE A 177 -0.54 4.70 -5.58
CA PHE A 177 -0.41 3.56 -4.70
C PHE A 177 1.06 3.29 -4.40
N MET A 178 1.39 3.06 -3.12
CA MET A 178 2.77 2.71 -2.73
C MET A 178 3.16 1.36 -3.29
N PHE A 179 2.27 0.37 -3.14
CA PHE A 179 2.48 -1.01 -3.55
C PHE A 179 1.41 -1.48 -4.51
N LYS A 180 1.82 -2.31 -5.48
CA LYS A 180 0.97 -3.23 -6.20
C LYS A 180 1.35 -4.65 -5.81
N ILE A 181 0.43 -5.37 -5.17
CA ILE A 181 0.63 -6.74 -4.71
C ILE A 181 -0.18 -7.69 -5.57
N ARG A 182 0.48 -8.72 -6.10
CA ARG A 182 -0.16 -9.81 -6.81
C ARG A 182 -0.61 -10.88 -5.82
N VAL A 183 -1.92 -11.09 -5.73
CA VAL A 183 -2.52 -12.09 -4.86
C VAL A 183 -2.73 -13.36 -5.67
N THR A 184 -2.00 -14.41 -5.34
CA THR A 184 -2.04 -15.70 -6.03
C THR A 184 -2.97 -16.68 -5.34
N TYR A 185 -3.28 -17.78 -6.01
CA TYR A 185 -4.02 -18.89 -5.39
C TYR A 185 -3.20 -19.49 -4.25
N PRO A 186 -3.88 -19.94 -3.18
CA PRO A 186 -3.21 -20.67 -2.10
C PRO A 186 -2.65 -22.00 -2.61
N SER A 187 -1.65 -22.53 -1.91
CA SER A 187 -1.17 -23.90 -2.12
C SER A 187 -2.24 -24.92 -1.76
N TYR A 188 -2.07 -26.17 -2.16
CA TYR A 188 -3.01 -27.24 -1.82
C TYR A 188 -3.21 -27.41 -0.30
N GLU A 189 -2.13 -27.30 0.47
CA GLU A 189 -2.15 -27.41 1.92
C GLU A 189 -2.91 -26.24 2.57
N GLU A 190 -2.66 -25.03 2.08
CA GLU A 190 -3.35 -23.82 2.53
C GLU A 190 -4.84 -23.86 2.17
N GLU A 191 -5.20 -24.29 0.96
CA GLU A 191 -6.60 -24.39 0.53
C GLU A 191 -7.36 -25.44 1.35
N ARG A 192 -6.71 -26.56 1.67
CA ARG A 192 -7.28 -27.56 2.58
C ARG A 192 -7.52 -26.96 3.96
N GLU A 193 -6.54 -26.26 4.51
CA GLU A 193 -6.68 -25.60 5.82
C GLU A 193 -7.79 -24.53 5.82
N ILE A 194 -7.88 -23.73 4.75
CA ILE A 194 -8.98 -22.76 4.56
C ILE A 194 -10.33 -23.49 4.61
N THR A 195 -10.44 -24.61 3.90
CA THR A 195 -11.67 -25.39 3.84
C THR A 195 -12.02 -25.96 5.22
N GLU A 196 -11.04 -26.55 5.92
CA GLU A 196 -11.25 -27.07 7.27
C GLU A 196 -11.73 -26.01 8.26
N ARG A 197 -11.12 -24.79 8.22
CA ARG A 197 -11.52 -23.65 9.07
C ARG A 197 -12.92 -23.10 8.73
N GLN A 198 -13.32 -23.10 7.45
CA GLN A 198 -14.60 -22.55 7.02
C GLN A 198 -15.80 -23.52 7.21
N ILE A 199 -15.54 -24.82 7.29
CA ILE A 199 -16.58 -25.84 7.61
C ILE A 199 -16.84 -25.87 9.13
N GLY A 200 -15.86 -25.46 9.94
CA GLY A 200 -16.04 -25.33 11.38
C GLY A 200 -16.93 -24.14 11.75
N ASP A 201 -17.72 -24.28 12.83
CA ASP A 201 -18.62 -23.22 13.33
C ASP A 201 -17.90 -22.16 14.18
N ASP A 202 -16.60 -22.30 14.41
CA ASP A 202 -15.84 -21.43 15.30
C ASP A 202 -15.24 -20.23 14.56
N GLU A 203 -15.79 -19.03 14.77
CA GLU A 203 -15.09 -17.78 14.39
C GLU A 203 -13.98 -17.49 15.42
N PRO A 204 -12.72 -17.34 14.99
CA PRO A 204 -11.63 -17.04 15.91
C PRO A 204 -11.81 -15.66 16.53
N GLU A 205 -11.63 -15.58 17.84
CA GLU A 205 -11.66 -14.31 18.56
C GLU A 205 -10.40 -13.50 18.24
N LEU A 206 -10.60 -12.26 17.77
CA LEU A 206 -9.53 -11.34 17.41
C LEU A 206 -9.34 -10.30 18.51
N ASN A 207 -8.09 -10.11 18.90
CA ASN A 207 -7.71 -9.09 19.86
C ASN A 207 -7.15 -7.85 19.17
N ALA A 208 -7.53 -6.67 19.66
CA ALA A 208 -6.90 -5.43 19.24
C ALA A 208 -5.48 -5.36 19.83
N VAL A 209 -4.49 -5.26 18.97
CA VAL A 209 -3.05 -5.19 19.34
C VAL A 209 -2.58 -3.75 19.43
N LEU A 210 -3.07 -2.89 18.53
CA LEU A 210 -2.73 -1.47 18.44
C LEU A 210 -3.99 -0.64 18.18
N HIS A 211 -3.84 0.68 18.37
CA HIS A 211 -4.85 1.66 18.02
C HIS A 211 -4.30 2.63 16.94
N PRO A 212 -5.17 3.33 16.18
CA PRO A 212 -4.75 4.26 15.12
C PRO A 212 -3.73 5.31 15.55
N ASP A 213 -3.87 5.90 16.75
CA ASP A 213 -2.94 6.91 17.27
C ASP A 213 -1.57 6.32 17.64
N GLU A 214 -1.54 5.07 18.12
CA GLU A 214 -0.30 4.35 18.38
C GLU A 214 0.46 4.08 17.07
N ILE A 215 -0.24 3.71 16.00
CA ILE A 215 0.37 3.50 14.67
C ILE A 215 1.03 4.79 14.18
N ILE A 216 0.38 5.94 14.36
CA ILE A 216 0.95 7.24 13.98
C ILE A 216 2.20 7.54 14.81
N SER A 217 2.16 7.29 16.11
CA SER A 217 3.30 7.46 17.01
C SER A 217 4.46 6.54 16.61
N LEU A 218 4.16 5.29 16.27
CA LEU A 218 5.15 4.31 15.80
C LEU A 218 5.78 4.70 14.46
N ARG A 219 5.04 5.29 13.53
CA ARG A 219 5.59 5.85 12.28
C ARG A 219 6.69 6.89 12.57
N HIS A 220 6.42 7.82 13.51
CA HIS A 220 7.39 8.83 13.91
C HIS A 220 8.59 8.21 14.62
N PHE A 221 8.36 7.23 15.49
CA PHE A 221 9.43 6.52 16.17
C PHE A 221 10.36 5.79 15.19
N ILE A 222 9.81 5.02 14.24
CA ILE A 222 10.59 4.34 13.21
C ILE A 222 11.41 5.34 12.38
N ALA A 223 10.80 6.48 12.02
CA ALA A 223 11.49 7.53 11.28
C ALA A 223 12.64 8.15 12.06
N LYS A 224 12.53 8.26 13.38
CA LYS A 224 13.58 8.77 14.27
C LYS A 224 14.68 7.73 14.52
N LYS A 225 14.33 6.44 14.63
CA LYS A 225 15.30 5.35 14.90
C LYS A 225 16.15 4.99 13.67
N ILE A 226 15.56 5.05 12.48
CA ILE A 226 16.24 4.81 11.20
C ILE A 226 16.10 6.07 10.33
N PRO A 227 16.89 7.12 10.62
CA PRO A 227 16.78 8.37 9.88
C PRO A 227 17.32 8.21 8.46
N LEU A 228 16.66 8.86 7.51
CA LEU A 228 17.11 8.98 6.12
C LEU A 228 17.83 10.32 5.98
N HIS A 229 19.15 10.28 5.98
CA HIS A 229 19.98 11.49 5.76
C HIS A 229 20.05 11.82 4.27
N LYS A 230 20.09 13.11 3.92
CA LYS A 230 20.11 13.58 2.52
C LYS A 230 21.26 13.01 1.70
N GLU A 231 22.41 12.80 2.32
CA GLU A 231 23.64 12.30 1.67
C GLU A 231 23.81 10.77 1.83
N SER A 232 22.79 10.04 2.36
CA SER A 232 22.97 8.61 2.59
C SER A 232 23.11 7.85 1.27
N GLU A 233 24.07 6.95 1.21
CA GLU A 233 24.31 6.09 0.04
C GLU A 233 23.09 5.24 -0.30
N ILE A 234 22.30 4.86 0.71
CA ILE A 234 21.07 4.09 0.49
C ILE A 234 19.98 4.89 -0.27
N LEU A 235 19.90 6.21 -0.05
CA LEU A 235 19.00 7.07 -0.84
C LEU A 235 19.52 7.24 -2.27
N LYS A 236 20.84 7.38 -2.45
CA LYS A 236 21.45 7.41 -3.77
C LYS A 236 21.21 6.09 -4.50
N TYR A 237 21.39 4.97 -3.80
CA TYR A 237 21.15 3.63 -4.35
C TYR A 237 19.69 3.43 -4.78
N SER A 238 18.72 3.72 -3.90
CA SER A 238 17.30 3.62 -4.25
C SER A 238 16.91 4.54 -5.42
N THR A 239 17.48 5.75 -5.48
CA THR A 239 17.27 6.68 -6.58
C THR A 239 17.87 6.17 -7.90
N ARG A 240 19.04 5.53 -7.86
CA ARG A 240 19.66 4.91 -9.05
C ARG A 240 18.77 3.79 -9.58
N ILE A 241 18.32 2.86 -8.74
CA ILE A 241 17.40 1.80 -9.14
C ILE A 241 16.18 2.38 -9.86
N VAL A 242 15.55 3.40 -9.31
CA VAL A 242 14.38 4.04 -9.92
C VAL A 242 14.75 4.73 -11.24
N ARG A 243 15.91 5.36 -11.35
CA ARG A 243 16.35 6.01 -12.61
C ARG A 243 16.65 5.00 -13.70
N GLU A 244 17.23 3.85 -13.36
CA GLU A 244 17.52 2.78 -14.32
C GLU A 244 16.25 2.15 -14.93
N THR A 245 15.07 2.36 -14.32
CA THR A 245 13.81 1.96 -14.97
C THR A 245 13.46 2.81 -16.19
N ARG A 246 14.12 3.97 -16.38
CA ARG A 246 13.74 4.95 -17.40
C ARG A 246 14.59 4.78 -18.66
N PRO A 247 13.97 4.65 -19.86
CA PRO A 247 14.71 4.69 -21.11
C PRO A 247 15.51 5.99 -21.22
N ASN A 248 16.79 5.90 -21.58
CA ASN A 248 17.64 7.05 -21.81
C ASN A 248 18.76 6.69 -22.81
N SER A 249 19.37 7.71 -23.45
CA SER A 249 20.38 7.52 -24.50
C SER A 249 21.67 6.84 -24.02
N ASP A 250 21.99 6.99 -22.73
CA ASP A 250 23.21 6.46 -22.13
C ASP A 250 22.94 5.21 -21.28
N GLY A 251 21.68 4.73 -21.29
CA GLY A 251 21.20 3.64 -20.45
C GLY A 251 21.46 2.25 -21.04
N ASN A 252 20.91 1.30 -20.31
CA ASN A 252 20.93 -0.10 -20.72
C ASN A 252 20.07 -0.30 -21.97
N GLU A 253 20.68 -0.81 -23.07
CA GLU A 253 20.00 -1.07 -24.33
C GLU A 253 18.78 -1.99 -24.16
N TYR A 254 18.89 -2.99 -23.30
CA TYR A 254 17.76 -3.87 -22.98
C TYR A 254 16.58 -3.09 -22.38
N ILE A 255 16.83 -2.22 -21.39
CA ILE A 255 15.78 -1.38 -20.77
C ILE A 255 15.19 -0.42 -21.83
N ASN A 256 16.04 0.17 -22.68
CA ASN A 256 15.57 1.09 -23.72
C ASN A 256 14.64 0.43 -24.75
N ASN A 257 14.83 -0.85 -25.01
CA ASN A 257 14.00 -1.60 -25.96
C ASN A 257 12.73 -2.15 -25.29
N MET A 258 12.80 -2.52 -24.00
CA MET A 258 11.70 -3.21 -23.31
C MET A 258 10.77 -2.28 -22.52
N VAL A 259 11.24 -1.09 -22.12
CA VAL A 259 10.46 -0.15 -21.31
C VAL A 259 10.05 1.06 -22.12
N MET A 260 8.76 1.36 -22.15
CA MET A 260 8.21 2.58 -22.77
C MET A 260 8.30 3.76 -21.80
N TYR A 261 7.89 3.57 -20.55
CA TYR A 261 7.97 4.56 -19.48
C TYR A 261 8.44 3.91 -18.18
N GLY A 262 9.42 4.53 -17.54
CA GLY A 262 9.91 4.11 -16.23
C GLY A 262 9.27 4.86 -15.06
N ALA A 263 9.63 4.46 -13.85
CA ALA A 263 9.05 4.94 -12.61
C ALA A 263 9.30 6.44 -12.35
N SER A 264 8.31 7.08 -11.73
CA SER A 264 8.35 8.50 -11.32
C SER A 264 9.24 8.71 -10.08
N PRO A 265 9.60 9.97 -9.73
CA PRO A 265 10.29 10.26 -8.47
C PRO A 265 9.54 9.81 -7.21
N ARG A 266 8.20 9.64 -7.30
CA ARG A 266 7.37 9.10 -6.21
C ARG A 266 7.82 7.68 -5.82
N ALA A 267 8.27 6.89 -6.79
CA ALA A 267 8.81 5.56 -6.55
C ALA A 267 10.04 5.58 -5.63
N SER A 268 10.97 6.54 -5.81
CA SER A 268 12.15 6.68 -4.93
C SER A 268 11.75 6.99 -3.49
N ILE A 269 10.72 7.83 -3.31
CA ILE A 269 10.19 8.18 -1.98
C ILE A 269 9.56 6.94 -1.33
N TYR A 270 8.74 6.20 -2.06
CA TYR A 270 8.06 5.02 -1.55
C TYR A 270 9.04 3.89 -1.26
N LEU A 271 10.01 3.67 -2.14
CA LEU A 271 11.05 2.66 -1.93
C LEU A 271 11.85 2.93 -0.65
N ALA A 272 12.28 4.17 -0.43
CA ALA A 272 13.00 4.55 0.78
C ALA A 272 12.14 4.42 2.06
N LYS A 273 10.87 4.83 2.01
CA LYS A 273 9.93 4.70 3.14
C LYS A 273 9.65 3.24 3.47
N ALA A 274 9.37 2.43 2.46
CA ALA A 274 9.08 1.00 2.63
C ALA A 274 10.28 0.23 3.15
N ALA A 275 11.47 0.45 2.57
CA ALA A 275 12.71 -0.17 3.01
C ALA A 275 13.08 0.19 4.46
N ARG A 276 12.80 1.42 4.90
CA ARG A 276 12.97 1.82 6.29
C ARG A 276 12.12 1.00 7.26
N VAL A 277 10.84 0.81 6.93
CA VAL A 277 9.94 -0.02 7.74
C VAL A 277 10.39 -1.48 7.69
N CYS A 278 10.75 -2.00 6.51
CA CYS A 278 11.29 -3.35 6.33
C CYS A 278 12.53 -3.58 7.18
N ALA A 279 13.49 -2.64 7.17
CA ALA A 279 14.68 -2.67 8.01
C ALA A 279 14.35 -2.71 9.51
N PHE A 280 13.39 -1.88 9.93
CA PHE A 280 12.95 -1.87 11.33
C PHE A 280 12.34 -3.21 11.75
N LEU A 281 11.49 -3.80 10.91
CA LEU A 281 10.84 -5.10 11.16
C LEU A 281 11.86 -6.24 11.23
N SER A 282 12.87 -6.25 10.35
CA SER A 282 13.97 -7.23 10.39
C SER A 282 14.92 -7.03 11.57
N GLY A 283 14.80 -5.90 12.29
CA GLY A 283 15.62 -5.57 13.43
C GLY A 283 16.94 -4.88 13.09
N SER A 284 17.10 -4.49 11.85
CA SER A 284 18.25 -3.70 11.45
C SER A 284 18.12 -2.25 11.98
N LYS A 285 19.26 -1.68 12.37
CA LYS A 285 19.36 -0.27 12.79
C LYS A 285 19.57 0.68 11.60
N ILE A 286 19.86 0.11 10.44
CA ILE A 286 20.13 0.83 9.18
C ILE A 286 19.39 0.14 8.04
N ILE A 287 19.14 0.88 6.96
CA ILE A 287 18.60 0.30 5.75
C ILE A 287 19.74 -0.36 4.98
N LEU A 288 19.61 -1.64 4.71
CA LEU A 288 20.55 -2.42 3.91
C LEU A 288 20.00 -2.58 2.48
N PRO A 289 20.85 -2.86 1.48
CA PRO A 289 20.44 -3.09 0.10
C PRO A 289 19.34 -4.16 -0.03
N GLU A 290 19.40 -5.22 0.76
CA GLU A 290 18.38 -6.28 0.78
C GLU A 290 16.98 -5.78 1.11
N HIS A 291 16.85 -4.76 1.97
CA HIS A 291 15.56 -4.15 2.27
C HIS A 291 15.01 -3.36 1.08
N ILE A 292 15.89 -2.73 0.29
CA ILE A 292 15.53 -2.06 -0.97
C ILE A 292 15.11 -3.09 -2.00
N HIS A 293 15.87 -4.18 -2.18
CA HIS A 293 15.55 -5.24 -3.13
C HIS A 293 14.19 -5.85 -2.85
N LYS A 294 13.91 -6.20 -1.59
CA LYS A 294 12.62 -6.75 -1.19
C LYS A 294 11.45 -5.83 -1.54
N MET A 295 11.64 -4.52 -1.38
CA MET A 295 10.58 -3.53 -1.64
C MET A 295 10.54 -3.08 -3.11
N ALA A 296 11.54 -3.40 -3.92
CA ALA A 296 11.60 -2.98 -5.32
C ALA A 296 10.41 -3.52 -6.14
N TYR A 297 10.09 -4.80 -6.03
CA TYR A 297 9.00 -5.42 -6.77
C TYR A 297 7.63 -4.77 -6.49
N PRO A 298 7.14 -4.74 -5.26
CA PRO A 298 5.82 -4.15 -4.99
C PRO A 298 5.76 -2.66 -5.28
N VAL A 299 6.89 -1.94 -5.21
CA VAL A 299 6.95 -0.50 -5.50
C VAL A 299 7.04 -0.21 -7.00
N LEU A 300 7.77 -1.00 -7.78
CA LEU A 300 8.12 -0.64 -9.16
C LEU A 300 7.25 -1.31 -10.22
N ARG A 301 6.70 -2.52 -9.97
CA ARG A 301 6.02 -3.32 -11.00
C ARG A 301 4.85 -2.61 -11.70
N HIS A 302 4.18 -1.68 -11.03
CA HIS A 302 3.06 -0.93 -11.59
C HIS A 302 3.48 0.45 -12.13
N ARG A 303 4.77 0.72 -12.17
CA ARG A 303 5.38 1.98 -12.62
C ARG A 303 6.27 1.79 -13.83
N ILE A 304 6.51 0.55 -14.20
CA ILE A 304 7.26 0.18 -15.39
C ILE A 304 6.25 -0.20 -16.46
N ILE A 305 6.14 0.63 -17.48
CA ILE A 305 5.26 0.41 -18.62
C ILE A 305 6.10 -0.20 -19.74
N LEU A 306 5.74 -1.40 -20.14
CA LEU A 306 6.46 -2.15 -21.16
C LEU A 306 6.15 -1.66 -22.57
N THR A 307 7.05 -1.95 -23.52
CA THR A 307 6.80 -1.78 -24.94
C THR A 307 5.98 -2.95 -25.48
N HIS A 308 5.32 -2.76 -26.63
CA HIS A 308 4.63 -3.87 -27.30
C HIS A 308 5.58 -5.01 -27.68
N GLU A 309 6.86 -4.72 -27.90
CA GLU A 309 7.88 -5.73 -28.14
C GLU A 309 8.09 -6.61 -26.90
N ALA A 310 8.22 -5.99 -25.72
CA ALA A 310 8.34 -6.70 -24.46
C ALA A 310 7.09 -7.55 -24.17
N GLU A 311 5.89 -6.99 -24.37
CA GLU A 311 4.64 -7.73 -24.22
C GLU A 311 4.57 -8.95 -25.16
N SER A 312 5.02 -8.80 -26.42
CA SER A 312 5.04 -9.92 -27.39
C SER A 312 6.04 -11.02 -27.03
N GLN A 313 7.07 -10.68 -26.25
CA GLN A 313 8.06 -11.62 -25.71
C GLN A 313 7.66 -12.18 -24.34
N GLU A 314 6.44 -11.87 -23.84
CA GLU A 314 5.93 -12.28 -22.52
C GLU A 314 6.82 -11.83 -21.36
N ILE A 315 7.55 -10.70 -21.52
CA ILE A 315 8.38 -10.11 -20.46
C ILE A 315 7.46 -9.48 -19.41
N ASP A 316 7.73 -9.78 -18.13
CA ASP A 316 7.03 -9.20 -16.99
C ASP A 316 7.80 -7.97 -16.43
N PRO A 317 7.14 -6.95 -15.88
CA PRO A 317 7.83 -5.88 -15.15
C PRO A 317 8.80 -6.37 -14.08
N ASP A 318 8.56 -7.51 -13.46
CA ASP A 318 9.46 -8.08 -12.45
C ASP A 318 10.79 -8.56 -13.07
N ASP A 319 10.81 -9.04 -14.33
CA ASP A 319 12.04 -9.39 -15.06
C ASP A 319 12.92 -8.16 -15.33
N ILE A 320 12.27 -7.02 -15.58
CA ILE A 320 12.96 -5.73 -15.71
C ILE A 320 13.58 -5.31 -14.39
N ILE A 321 12.85 -5.49 -13.29
CA ILE A 321 13.34 -5.18 -11.94
C ILE A 321 14.56 -6.06 -11.62
N ASP A 322 14.51 -7.37 -11.90
CA ASP A 322 15.64 -8.29 -11.71
C ASP A 322 16.87 -7.80 -12.44
N THR A 323 16.72 -7.48 -13.75
CA THR A 323 17.82 -6.96 -14.56
C THR A 323 18.43 -5.69 -13.98
N ILE A 324 17.62 -4.79 -13.42
CA ILE A 324 18.10 -3.55 -12.81
C ILE A 324 18.83 -3.83 -11.51
N LEU A 325 18.27 -4.69 -10.64
CA LEU A 325 18.86 -5.02 -9.35
C LEU A 325 20.21 -5.73 -9.49
N GLU A 326 20.39 -6.55 -10.55
CA GLU A 326 21.67 -7.19 -10.85
C GLU A 326 22.75 -6.21 -11.35
N LYS A 327 22.33 -5.15 -12.08
CA LYS A 327 23.26 -4.21 -12.74
C LYS A 327 23.63 -3.00 -11.92
N VAL A 328 22.72 -2.52 -11.07
CA VAL A 328 23.00 -1.35 -10.22
C VAL A 328 23.94 -1.74 -9.10
N PRO A 329 25.19 -1.24 -9.09
CA PRO A 329 26.15 -1.63 -8.09
C PRO A 329 25.72 -1.17 -6.70
N ILE A 330 25.79 -2.11 -5.76
CA ILE A 330 25.66 -1.80 -4.33
C ILE A 330 26.88 -0.96 -3.96
N LEU A 331 26.65 0.30 -3.55
CA LEU A 331 27.74 1.16 -3.09
C LEU A 331 28.28 0.58 -1.78
N GLU A 332 29.61 0.50 -1.68
CA GLU A 332 30.27 0.12 -0.43
C GLU A 332 29.82 1.08 0.68
N ALA A 333 29.38 0.51 1.79
CA ALA A 333 29.01 1.30 2.96
C ALA A 333 30.25 2.11 3.39
N GLU A 334 30.12 3.44 3.46
CA GLU A 334 31.19 4.25 4.05
C GLU A 334 31.51 3.71 5.46
N PRO A 335 32.78 3.52 5.80
CA PRO A 335 33.16 3.09 7.13
C PRO A 335 32.61 4.10 8.15
N GLN A 336 31.81 3.59 9.10
CA GLN A 336 31.27 4.39 10.20
C GLN A 336 32.43 5.14 10.87
N ILE A 337 32.48 6.44 10.69
CA ILE A 337 33.34 7.32 11.51
C ILE A 337 32.80 7.20 12.93
N LYS A 338 33.63 6.67 13.82
CA LYS A 338 33.40 6.43 15.25
C LYS A 338 33.07 7.71 16.01
#